data_65fe0fd1fbd62a32c3db6cfb088c615b
#
_entry.id   65fe0fd1fbd62a32c3db6cfb088c615b
#
_cell.length_a   1.000
_cell.length_b   1.000
_cell.length_c   1.000
_cell.angle_alpha   90.00
_cell.angle_beta   90.00
_cell.angle_gamma   90.00
#
_symmetry.space_group_name_H-M   'P 1'
#
loop_
_entity.id
_entity.type
_entity.pdbx_description
1 polymer ?
#
loop_
_entity_poly.entity_id
_entity_poly.type
_entity_poly.pdbx_seq_one_letter_code
_entity_poly.pdbx_strand_id
1 'polypeptide(L)'
;LAQAAGGAAWGYHGKLGPERWGKLSKEYLLCEIGKNQSPIDIDRVRVLRTDLRPIQFQYDAPLPLTVVDDGHTIVLPVPEGKWTLTAEGETFSLINVHFHSPSEHADNGNRYPLEAHFVHRNAKGALAVVGVWFQSGDENPVLAQILRWAPEPTEGAHDARHARRKGHQERKRISNETVDLRALLPRSEGFFRYNGSLTTPPCSEGVRWYVMQEPLTASEPQLQRLRALLNENARPVQPLNARRVLE
;
A
#
# COMPACT_ATOMS: atom_id res chain seq x y z
N LEU A 1 6.17 -7.03 -0.78
CA LEU A 1 6.66 -7.97 0.26
C LEU A 1 6.81 -9.33 -0.39
N ALA A 2 8.04 -9.85 -0.45
CA ALA A 2 8.25 -11.22 -0.86
C ALA A 2 7.42 -12.11 0.09
N GLN A 3 6.40 -12.79 -0.43
CA GLN A 3 5.71 -13.82 0.32
C GLN A 3 6.71 -14.90 0.67
N ALA A 4 6.72 -15.32 1.92
CA ALA A 4 7.45 -16.53 2.30
C ALA A 4 7.01 -17.65 1.35
N ALA A 5 7.97 -18.27 0.68
CA ALA A 5 7.71 -19.41 -0.20
C ALA A 5 7.04 -20.51 0.63
N GLY A 6 5.75 -20.75 0.43
CA GLY A 6 4.98 -21.80 1.12
C GLY A 6 3.66 -21.37 1.77
N GLY A 7 3.30 -20.08 1.78
CA GLY A 7 2.04 -19.62 2.36
C GLY A 7 0.80 -20.13 1.60
N ALA A 8 -0.34 -20.27 2.30
CA ALA A 8 -1.61 -20.63 1.68
C ALA A 8 -2.04 -19.56 0.67
N ALA A 9 -2.74 -19.96 -0.39
CA ALA A 9 -3.32 -19.02 -1.35
C ALA A 9 -4.37 -18.15 -0.66
N TRP A 10 -4.38 -16.86 -0.98
CA TRP A 10 -5.32 -15.87 -0.49
C TRP A 10 -5.70 -14.88 -1.61
N GLY A 11 -6.71 -14.11 -1.42
CA GLY A 11 -7.17 -13.08 -2.35
C GLY A 11 -8.13 -12.12 -1.66
N TYR A 12 -8.84 -11.30 -2.45
CA TYR A 12 -9.73 -10.27 -1.90
C TYR A 12 -11.21 -10.65 -1.98
N HIS A 13 -11.56 -11.76 -2.61
CA HIS A 13 -12.96 -12.13 -2.84
C HIS A 13 -13.27 -13.60 -2.49
N GLY A 14 -14.54 -13.83 -2.16
CA GLY A 14 -15.09 -15.18 -1.99
C GLY A 14 -14.39 -15.99 -0.89
N LYS A 15 -14.09 -17.24 -1.16
CA LYS A 15 -13.51 -18.18 -0.17
C LYS A 15 -12.10 -17.82 0.27
N LEU A 16 -11.41 -16.97 -0.48
CA LEU A 16 -10.03 -16.51 -0.22
C LEU A 16 -9.98 -15.07 0.28
N GLY A 17 -11.13 -14.43 0.47
CA GLY A 17 -11.26 -13.04 0.87
C GLY A 17 -10.82 -12.73 2.30
N PRO A 18 -10.71 -11.43 2.64
CA PRO A 18 -10.16 -10.93 3.92
C PRO A 18 -10.84 -11.50 5.17
N GLU A 19 -12.14 -11.77 5.10
CA GLU A 19 -12.93 -12.34 6.21
C GLU A 19 -12.52 -13.77 6.57
N ARG A 20 -11.73 -14.41 5.71
CA ARG A 20 -11.30 -15.81 5.86
C ARG A 20 -9.81 -15.98 6.00
N TRP A 21 -9.02 -14.93 5.81
CA TRP A 21 -7.56 -15.03 5.81
C TRP A 21 -7.00 -15.76 7.03
N GLY A 22 -7.48 -15.44 8.25
CA GLY A 22 -7.02 -16.11 9.47
C GLY A 22 -7.28 -17.60 9.52
N LYS A 23 -8.22 -18.11 8.71
CA LYS A 23 -8.58 -19.51 8.61
C LYS A 23 -7.89 -20.27 7.47
N LEU A 24 -7.22 -19.55 6.56
CA LEU A 24 -6.54 -20.15 5.41
C LEU A 24 -5.22 -20.82 5.79
N SER A 25 -4.54 -20.30 6.81
CA SER A 25 -3.28 -20.84 7.34
C SER A 25 -3.08 -20.44 8.79
N LYS A 26 -2.39 -21.27 9.57
CA LYS A 26 -1.96 -20.92 10.92
C LYS A 26 -1.04 -19.69 10.94
N GLU A 27 -0.26 -19.49 9.88
CA GLU A 27 0.60 -18.31 9.71
C GLU A 27 -0.20 -17.01 9.55
N TYR A 28 -1.46 -17.08 9.12
CA TYR A 28 -2.35 -15.94 8.89
C TYR A 28 -3.27 -15.64 10.08
N LEU A 29 -3.07 -16.31 11.21
CA LEU A 29 -3.95 -16.20 12.37
C LEU A 29 -4.16 -14.75 12.84
N LEU A 30 -3.11 -13.90 12.75
CA LEU A 30 -3.21 -12.48 13.11
C LEU A 30 -4.22 -11.70 12.27
N CYS A 31 -4.53 -12.14 11.05
CA CYS A 31 -5.58 -11.51 10.25
C CYS A 31 -6.97 -11.59 10.89
N GLU A 32 -7.20 -12.58 11.78
CA GLU A 32 -8.49 -12.79 12.48
C GLU A 32 -8.45 -12.30 13.93
N ILE A 33 -7.38 -12.61 14.68
CA ILE A 33 -7.35 -12.35 16.12
C ILE A 33 -6.53 -11.11 16.52
N GLY A 34 -5.77 -10.53 15.57
CA GLY A 34 -4.93 -9.36 15.80
C GLY A 34 -5.75 -8.16 16.32
N LYS A 35 -5.18 -7.37 17.21
CA LYS A 35 -5.84 -6.22 17.86
C LYS A 35 -5.36 -4.87 17.33
N ASN A 36 -4.19 -4.86 16.68
CA ASN A 36 -3.59 -3.66 16.09
C ASN A 36 -3.55 -3.78 14.56
N GLN A 37 -4.69 -4.12 13.97
CA GLN A 37 -4.77 -4.40 12.54
C GLN A 37 -4.95 -3.13 11.69
N SER A 38 -4.53 -3.21 10.42
CA SER A 38 -4.67 -2.19 9.37
C SER A 38 -5.46 -2.77 8.19
N PRO A 39 -6.10 -1.90 7.37
CA PRO A 39 -6.22 -0.44 7.50
C PRO A 39 -7.21 -0.02 8.58
N ILE A 40 -7.33 1.28 8.83
CA ILE A 40 -8.31 1.86 9.76
C ILE A 40 -9.12 2.97 9.08
N ASP A 41 -10.26 3.31 9.68
CA ASP A 41 -10.96 4.57 9.41
C ASP A 41 -10.35 5.66 10.31
N ILE A 42 -9.88 6.74 9.70
CA ILE A 42 -9.31 7.90 10.40
C ILE A 42 -10.46 8.88 10.67
N ASP A 43 -11.00 8.82 11.90
CA ASP A 43 -11.98 9.78 12.38
C ASP A 43 -11.25 11.05 12.84
N ARG A 44 -11.23 12.08 12.00
CA ARG A 44 -10.49 13.34 12.25
C ARG A 44 -10.92 14.07 13.54
N VAL A 45 -12.14 13.84 14.01
CA VAL A 45 -12.62 14.41 15.27
C VAL A 45 -11.94 13.76 16.48
N ARG A 46 -11.51 12.51 16.34
CA ARG A 46 -10.87 11.72 17.41
C ARG A 46 -9.36 11.64 17.31
N VAL A 47 -8.77 12.26 16.30
CA VAL A 47 -7.31 12.34 16.17
C VAL A 47 -6.75 13.20 17.29
N LEU A 48 -5.69 12.75 17.91
CA LEU A 48 -4.99 13.49 18.96
C LEU A 48 -3.92 14.38 18.34
N ARG A 49 -4.10 15.68 18.49
CA ARG A 49 -3.09 16.67 18.12
C ARG A 49 -1.91 16.60 19.07
N THR A 50 -0.73 16.43 18.52
CA THR A 50 0.51 16.33 19.28
C THR A 50 1.66 16.87 18.44
N ASP A 51 2.76 17.19 19.09
CA ASP A 51 3.97 17.68 18.44
C ASP A 51 4.75 16.51 17.81
N LEU A 52 4.26 16.04 16.65
CA LEU A 52 4.93 15.02 15.87
C LEU A 52 6.14 15.64 15.15
N ARG A 53 7.29 14.98 15.26
CA ARG A 53 8.45 15.37 14.45
C ARG A 53 8.17 15.10 12.98
N PRO A 54 8.53 16.03 12.06
CA PRO A 54 8.41 15.79 10.63
C PRO A 54 9.13 14.51 10.20
N ILE A 55 8.52 13.78 9.28
CA ILE A 55 9.18 12.68 8.60
C ILE A 55 10.06 13.23 7.47
N GLN A 56 11.23 12.64 7.26
CA GLN A 56 12.17 13.10 6.24
C GLN A 56 12.34 12.04 5.17
N PHE A 57 12.06 12.42 3.93
CA PHE A 57 12.25 11.57 2.77
C PHE A 57 13.55 11.93 2.05
N GLN A 58 14.43 10.97 1.85
CA GLN A 58 15.61 11.06 1.00
C GLN A 58 15.36 10.26 -0.28
N TYR A 59 14.59 10.85 -1.19
CA TYR A 59 14.23 10.29 -2.49
C TYR A 59 14.86 11.12 -3.63
N ASP A 60 16.15 11.46 -3.45
CA ASP A 60 16.86 12.43 -4.29
C ASP A 60 17.33 11.87 -5.63
N ALA A 61 17.20 10.57 -5.83
CA ALA A 61 17.60 9.92 -7.07
C ALA A 61 16.35 9.37 -7.82
N PRO A 62 16.33 9.47 -9.16
CA PRO A 62 15.27 8.81 -9.93
C PRO A 62 15.37 7.29 -9.79
N LEU A 63 14.22 6.63 -9.65
CA LEU A 63 14.11 5.18 -9.57
C LEU A 63 14.05 4.59 -10.98
N PRO A 64 14.93 3.62 -11.35
CA PRO A 64 14.74 2.84 -12.56
C PRO A 64 13.38 2.13 -12.55
N LEU A 65 12.54 2.40 -13.54
CA LEU A 65 11.16 1.94 -13.55
C LEU A 65 11.09 0.45 -13.90
N THR A 66 10.70 -0.34 -12.93
CA THR A 66 10.25 -1.71 -13.11
C THR A 66 8.83 -1.81 -12.58
N VAL A 67 7.91 -2.32 -13.40
CA VAL A 67 6.52 -2.52 -13.01
C VAL A 67 6.23 -4.02 -12.93
N VAL A 68 5.71 -4.44 -11.80
CA VAL A 68 5.41 -5.83 -11.51
C VAL A 68 3.94 -5.97 -11.16
N ASP A 69 3.22 -6.86 -11.84
CA ASP A 69 1.94 -7.35 -11.40
C ASP A 69 2.18 -8.70 -10.68
N ASP A 70 2.03 -8.71 -9.38
CA ASP A 70 2.25 -9.91 -8.55
C ASP A 70 1.00 -10.77 -8.37
N GLY A 71 -0.10 -10.40 -9.05
CA GLY A 71 -1.42 -11.04 -8.97
C GLY A 71 -2.31 -10.51 -7.85
N HIS A 72 -1.80 -9.60 -7.01
CA HIS A 72 -2.56 -8.94 -5.95
C HIS A 72 -2.56 -7.43 -6.12
N THR A 73 -1.48 -6.87 -6.67
CA THR A 73 -1.31 -5.43 -6.89
C THR A 73 -0.27 -5.16 -7.98
N ILE A 74 -0.15 -3.89 -8.35
CA ILE A 74 0.96 -3.37 -9.14
C ILE A 74 2.03 -2.86 -8.18
N VAL A 75 3.25 -3.38 -8.34
CA VAL A 75 4.40 -3.11 -7.47
C VAL A 75 5.52 -2.45 -8.25
N LEU A 76 6.12 -1.43 -7.67
CA LEU A 76 7.41 -0.87 -8.06
C LEU A 76 8.45 -1.38 -7.05
N PRO A 77 9.25 -2.38 -7.37
CA PRO A 77 10.33 -2.85 -6.50
C PRO A 77 11.43 -1.79 -6.45
N VAL A 78 11.95 -1.53 -5.27
CA VAL A 78 13.00 -0.54 -5.04
C VAL A 78 14.26 -1.24 -4.55
N PRO A 79 15.43 -1.02 -5.20
CA PRO A 79 16.71 -1.51 -4.70
C PRO A 79 17.04 -0.92 -3.33
N GLU A 80 17.54 -1.72 -2.41
CA GLU A 80 17.85 -1.28 -1.05
C GLU A 80 18.90 -0.13 -1.00
N GLY A 81 18.70 0.78 -0.06
CA GLY A 81 19.74 1.67 0.46
C GLY A 81 19.80 3.09 -0.11
N LYS A 82 19.10 3.41 -1.21
CA LYS A 82 19.16 4.77 -1.80
C LYS A 82 17.97 5.65 -1.45
N TRP A 83 16.82 5.07 -1.22
CA TRP A 83 15.58 5.80 -0.92
C TRP A 83 15.20 5.51 0.52
N THR A 84 15.24 6.52 1.37
CA THR A 84 15.04 6.32 2.80
C THR A 84 14.00 7.26 3.38
N LEU A 85 13.38 6.80 4.44
CA LEU A 85 12.51 7.54 5.34
C LEU A 85 13.18 7.62 6.71
N THR A 86 13.36 8.82 7.26
CA THR A 86 13.73 9.00 8.66
C THR A 86 12.50 9.47 9.45
N ALA A 87 12.11 8.70 10.43
CA ALA A 87 10.97 8.96 11.29
C ALA A 87 11.25 8.50 12.72
N GLU A 88 10.82 9.28 13.70
CA GLU A 88 10.98 8.95 15.14
C GLU A 88 12.43 8.61 15.54
N GLY A 89 13.41 9.22 14.86
CA GLY A 89 14.84 8.98 15.11
C GLY A 89 15.43 7.71 14.51
N GLU A 90 14.67 6.97 13.70
CA GLU A 90 15.12 5.78 13.00
C GLU A 90 15.05 5.98 11.48
N THR A 91 15.99 5.35 10.76
CA THR A 91 16.02 5.37 9.29
C THR A 91 15.57 4.03 8.73
N PHE A 92 14.69 4.09 7.73
CA PHE A 92 14.07 2.95 7.06
C PHE A 92 14.35 3.04 5.56
N SER A 93 14.82 1.97 4.94
CA SER A 93 15.02 1.89 3.48
C SER A 93 13.71 1.51 2.80
N LEU A 94 13.35 2.23 1.74
CA LEU A 94 12.21 1.90 0.89
C LEU A 94 12.49 0.57 0.18
N ILE A 95 11.54 -0.34 0.20
CA ILE A 95 11.63 -1.66 -0.44
C ILE A 95 10.66 -1.84 -1.61
N ASN A 96 9.51 -1.18 -1.56
CA ASN A 96 8.59 -1.13 -2.70
C ASN A 96 7.56 0.00 -2.56
N VAL A 97 6.93 0.35 -3.68
CA VAL A 97 5.68 1.10 -3.74
C VAL A 97 4.63 0.23 -4.41
N HIS A 98 3.43 0.16 -3.86
CA HIS A 98 2.31 -0.59 -4.46
C HIS A 98 0.98 0.14 -4.24
N PHE A 99 -0.08 -0.33 -4.92
CA PHE A 99 -1.32 0.41 -5.03
C PHE A 99 -2.54 -0.41 -4.64
N HIS A 100 -3.54 0.28 -4.11
CA HIS A 100 -4.86 -0.27 -3.76
C HIS A 100 -5.98 0.60 -4.35
N SER A 101 -6.99 -0.04 -4.93
CA SER A 101 -8.21 0.62 -5.42
C SER A 101 -9.44 -0.18 -4.99
N PRO A 102 -10.38 0.44 -4.23
CA PRO A 102 -10.29 1.76 -3.61
C PRO A 102 -9.18 1.84 -2.54
N SER A 103 -9.04 3.01 -1.89
CA SER A 103 -8.10 3.16 -0.78
C SER A 103 -8.40 2.14 0.33
N GLU A 104 -7.36 1.70 1.02
CA GLU A 104 -7.52 0.81 2.18
C GLU A 104 -7.94 1.58 3.42
N HIS A 105 -7.24 2.69 3.72
CA HIS A 105 -7.67 3.61 4.77
C HIS A 105 -8.90 4.41 4.32
N ALA A 106 -9.77 4.69 5.29
CA ALA A 106 -10.87 5.61 5.13
C ALA A 106 -10.59 6.92 5.89
N ASP A 107 -11.21 8.00 5.44
CA ASP A 107 -11.19 9.33 6.05
C ASP A 107 -12.62 9.72 6.41
N ASN A 108 -12.94 9.73 7.70
CA ASN A 108 -14.31 9.96 8.20
C ASN A 108 -15.34 9.05 7.48
N GLY A 109 -15.04 7.76 7.35
CA GLY A 109 -15.90 6.77 6.72
C GLY A 109 -15.84 6.73 5.19
N ASN A 110 -15.13 7.65 4.53
CA ASN A 110 -15.07 7.72 3.08
C ASN A 110 -13.74 7.16 2.56
N ARG A 111 -13.79 6.45 1.44
CA ARG A 111 -12.60 5.95 0.76
C ARG A 111 -12.27 6.81 -0.46
N TYR A 112 -10.99 7.02 -0.68
CA TYR A 112 -10.47 7.57 -1.92
C TYR A 112 -10.46 6.53 -3.03
N PRO A 113 -10.46 6.92 -4.31
CA PRO A 113 -10.44 5.96 -5.42
C PRO A 113 -9.14 5.15 -5.53
N LEU A 114 -8.03 5.66 -4.96
CA LEU A 114 -6.73 5.00 -5.01
C LEU A 114 -5.90 5.36 -3.78
N GLU A 115 -5.06 4.42 -3.32
CA GLU A 115 -4.04 4.64 -2.30
C GLU A 115 -2.73 3.97 -2.71
N ALA A 116 -1.62 4.69 -2.55
CA ALA A 116 -0.28 4.14 -2.70
C ALA A 116 0.34 3.87 -1.32
N HIS A 117 1.02 2.74 -1.18
CA HIS A 117 1.79 2.38 0.00
C HIS A 117 3.28 2.34 -0.31
N PHE A 118 4.06 3.15 0.40
CA PHE A 118 5.52 3.14 0.37
C PHE A 118 6.01 2.32 1.56
N VAL A 119 6.44 1.11 1.31
CA VAL A 119 6.86 0.18 2.36
C VAL A 119 8.35 0.30 2.61
N HIS A 120 8.70 0.60 3.85
CA HIS A 120 10.10 0.76 4.28
C HIS A 120 10.43 -0.24 5.38
N ARG A 121 11.72 -0.57 5.48
CA ARG A 121 12.25 -1.50 6.49
C ARG A 121 13.58 -0.95 7.05
N ASN A 122 13.74 -1.01 8.36
CA ASN A 122 15.02 -0.67 8.98
C ASN A 122 15.95 -1.90 9.10
N ALA A 123 17.18 -1.68 9.53
CA ALA A 123 18.17 -2.74 9.70
C ALA A 123 17.77 -3.82 10.73
N LYS A 124 16.82 -3.51 11.63
CA LYS A 124 16.28 -4.45 12.62
C LYS A 124 15.07 -5.24 12.11
N GLY A 125 14.63 -4.98 10.86
CA GLY A 125 13.46 -5.61 10.26
C GLY A 125 12.12 -4.94 10.60
N ALA A 126 12.10 -3.86 11.39
CA ALA A 126 10.88 -3.11 11.68
C ALA A 126 10.39 -2.40 10.41
N LEU A 127 9.05 -2.32 10.27
CA LEU A 127 8.41 -1.73 9.11
C LEU A 127 7.81 -0.36 9.42
N ALA A 128 7.96 0.53 8.44
CA ALA A 128 7.27 1.81 8.37
C ALA A 128 6.60 1.92 7.00
N VAL A 129 5.33 2.29 6.96
CA VAL A 129 4.57 2.45 5.72
C VAL A 129 4.00 3.85 5.64
N VAL A 130 4.21 4.50 4.50
CA VAL A 130 3.56 5.78 4.17
C VAL A 130 2.41 5.49 3.23
N GLY A 131 1.20 5.88 3.61
CA GLY A 131 0.00 5.83 2.78
C GLY A 131 -0.24 7.19 2.13
N VAL A 132 -0.51 7.20 0.83
CA VAL A 132 -0.84 8.41 0.06
C VAL A 132 -2.13 8.16 -0.70
N TRP A 133 -3.13 8.97 -0.40
CA TRP A 133 -4.41 8.95 -1.09
C TRP A 133 -4.37 9.70 -2.42
N PHE A 134 -5.23 9.27 -3.35
CA PHE A 134 -5.48 9.96 -4.61
C PHE A 134 -6.95 10.21 -4.79
N GLN A 135 -7.29 11.40 -5.22
CA GLN A 135 -8.63 11.81 -5.61
C GLN A 135 -8.71 12.10 -7.10
N SER A 136 -9.91 12.15 -7.64
CA SER A 136 -10.12 12.58 -9.04
C SER A 136 -9.71 14.05 -9.23
N GLY A 137 -9.01 14.33 -10.33
CA GLY A 137 -8.53 15.66 -10.66
C GLY A 137 -7.58 15.64 -11.86
N ASP A 138 -6.52 16.43 -11.80
CA ASP A 138 -5.53 16.51 -12.86
C ASP A 138 -4.76 15.19 -13.03
N GLU A 139 -4.26 14.97 -14.25
CA GLU A 139 -3.42 13.81 -14.56
C GLU A 139 -2.16 13.78 -13.68
N ASN A 140 -1.87 12.63 -13.10
CA ASN A 140 -0.61 12.41 -12.39
C ASN A 140 0.46 11.89 -13.36
N PRO A 141 1.56 12.62 -13.56
CA PRO A 141 2.56 12.24 -14.57
C PRO A 141 3.29 10.94 -14.22
N VAL A 142 3.48 10.65 -12.93
CA VAL A 142 4.15 9.40 -12.50
C VAL A 142 3.23 8.20 -12.69
N LEU A 143 1.95 8.33 -12.37
CA LEU A 143 0.96 7.28 -12.67
C LEU A 143 0.85 7.05 -14.19
N ALA A 144 0.95 8.10 -15.01
CA ALA A 144 0.99 7.95 -16.47
C ALA A 144 2.21 7.13 -16.92
N GLN A 145 3.39 7.35 -16.33
CA GLN A 145 4.58 6.54 -16.62
C GLN A 145 4.38 5.08 -16.20
N ILE A 146 3.89 4.83 -14.98
CA ILE A 146 3.64 3.48 -14.47
C ILE A 146 2.65 2.73 -15.38
N LEU A 147 1.55 3.39 -15.75
CA LEU A 147 0.49 2.79 -16.58
C LEU A 147 0.93 2.45 -18.01
N ARG A 148 1.91 3.15 -18.57
CA ARG A 148 2.51 2.76 -19.87
C ARG A 148 3.18 1.39 -19.84
N TRP A 149 3.73 1.03 -18.68
CA TRP A 149 4.46 -0.23 -18.46
C TRP A 149 3.65 -1.27 -17.71
N ALA A 150 2.50 -0.89 -17.13
CA ALA A 150 1.63 -1.86 -16.48
C ALA A 150 1.12 -2.90 -17.51
N PRO A 151 1.04 -4.17 -17.11
CA PRO A 151 0.47 -5.19 -17.99
C PRO A 151 -1.00 -4.87 -18.27
N GLU A 152 -1.46 -5.24 -19.48
CA GLU A 152 -2.90 -5.11 -19.79
C GLU A 152 -3.74 -6.01 -18.87
N PRO A 153 -4.93 -5.56 -18.47
CA PRO A 153 -5.89 -6.41 -17.78
C PRO A 153 -6.17 -7.66 -18.63
N THR A 154 -6.09 -8.84 -18.06
CA THR A 154 -6.47 -10.07 -18.78
C THR A 154 -7.97 -10.18 -18.84
N GLU A 155 -8.55 -10.24 -20.05
CA GLU A 155 -9.98 -10.47 -20.22
C GLU A 155 -10.41 -11.79 -19.57
N GLY A 156 -11.54 -11.78 -18.83
CA GLY A 156 -12.08 -12.96 -18.16
C GLY A 156 -11.41 -13.38 -16.86
N ALA A 157 -10.44 -12.61 -16.35
CA ALA A 157 -9.72 -12.97 -15.14
C ALA A 157 -10.34 -12.43 -13.85
N HIS A 158 -11.55 -11.88 -13.88
CA HIS A 158 -12.20 -11.30 -12.69
C HIS A 158 -12.31 -12.29 -11.51
N ASP A 159 -12.53 -13.58 -11.76
CA ASP A 159 -12.61 -14.62 -10.70
C ASP A 159 -11.30 -15.40 -10.49
N ALA A 160 -10.37 -15.38 -11.45
CA ALA A 160 -9.18 -16.23 -11.41
C ALA A 160 -7.93 -15.54 -10.85
N ARG A 161 -7.88 -14.20 -10.81
CA ARG A 161 -6.71 -13.43 -10.37
C ARG A 161 -6.52 -13.42 -8.86
N HIS A 162 -7.59 -13.67 -8.10
CA HIS A 162 -7.57 -13.59 -6.63
C HIS A 162 -7.19 -14.88 -5.93
N ALA A 163 -7.14 -15.98 -6.65
CA ALA A 163 -6.51 -17.18 -6.18
C ALA A 163 -5.13 -17.25 -6.83
N ARG A 164 -4.06 -17.01 -6.08
CA ARG A 164 -2.73 -17.45 -6.51
C ARG A 164 -2.82 -18.96 -6.73
N ARG A 165 -3.31 -19.36 -7.93
CA ARG A 165 -3.22 -20.76 -8.36
C ARG A 165 -1.73 -21.09 -8.36
N LYS A 166 -1.39 -22.30 -7.91
CA LYS A 166 -0.11 -22.91 -8.24
C LYS A 166 0.16 -22.65 -9.72
N GLY A 167 1.08 -21.72 -10.04
CA GLY A 167 1.41 -21.34 -11.42
C GLY A 167 1.10 -19.90 -11.85
N HIS A 168 0.60 -18.98 -10.98
CA HIS A 168 0.55 -17.56 -11.36
C HIS A 168 2.00 -17.06 -11.54
N GLN A 169 2.37 -16.76 -12.77
CA GLN A 169 3.64 -16.11 -13.07
C GLN A 169 3.50 -14.61 -12.83
N GLU A 170 4.36 -14.09 -11.97
CA GLU A 170 4.58 -12.66 -11.83
C GLU A 170 4.86 -12.04 -13.20
N ARG A 171 4.12 -10.98 -13.56
CA ARG A 171 4.31 -10.28 -14.83
C ARG A 171 5.18 -9.06 -14.59
N LYS A 172 6.45 -9.18 -14.91
CA LYS A 172 7.45 -8.12 -14.73
C LYS A 172 7.75 -7.43 -16.07
N ARG A 173 7.71 -6.09 -16.07
CA ARG A 173 8.17 -5.26 -17.19
C ARG A 173 9.27 -4.33 -16.70
N ILE A 174 10.40 -4.38 -17.36
CA ILE A 174 11.57 -3.52 -17.11
C ILE A 174 11.56 -2.44 -18.19
N SER A 175 11.52 -1.20 -17.77
CA SER A 175 11.58 -0.02 -18.61
C SER A 175 13.01 0.50 -18.72
N ASN A 176 13.29 1.29 -19.73
CA ASN A 176 14.47 2.15 -19.84
C ASN A 176 14.23 3.55 -19.26
N GLU A 177 13.06 3.80 -18.68
CA GLU A 177 12.68 5.06 -18.02
C GLU A 177 13.02 5.04 -16.53
N THR A 178 13.01 6.22 -15.94
CA THR A 178 13.10 6.42 -14.49
C THR A 178 11.89 7.22 -14.02
N VAL A 179 11.51 7.02 -12.75
CA VAL A 179 10.44 7.80 -12.09
C VAL A 179 10.98 8.56 -10.90
N ASP A 180 10.44 9.76 -10.68
CA ASP A 180 10.66 10.53 -9.48
C ASP A 180 9.61 10.14 -8.42
N LEU A 181 10.02 9.34 -7.44
CA LEU A 181 9.14 8.91 -6.35
C LEU A 181 8.68 10.07 -5.46
N ARG A 182 9.42 11.19 -5.45
CA ARG A 182 9.04 12.39 -4.71
C ARG A 182 7.73 12.98 -5.25
N ALA A 183 7.49 12.86 -6.55
CA ALA A 183 6.26 13.32 -7.20
C ALA A 183 5.01 12.47 -6.86
N LEU A 184 5.18 11.34 -6.17
CA LEU A 184 4.09 10.55 -5.58
C LEU A 184 3.87 10.87 -4.08
N LEU A 185 4.50 11.90 -3.56
CA LEU A 185 4.27 12.41 -2.21
C LEU A 185 3.63 13.81 -2.28
N PRO A 186 2.66 14.13 -1.41
CA PRO A 186 2.11 15.49 -1.36
C PRO A 186 3.17 16.49 -0.90
N ARG A 187 2.96 17.77 -1.22
CA ARG A 187 3.86 18.86 -0.78
C ARG A 187 3.69 19.20 0.70
N SER A 188 2.50 18.98 1.21
CA SER A 188 2.20 19.13 2.64
C SER A 188 2.89 18.02 3.44
N GLU A 189 3.46 18.39 4.58
CA GLU A 189 4.15 17.45 5.47
C GLU A 189 3.23 16.84 6.54
N GLY A 190 1.93 17.22 6.55
CA GLY A 190 0.95 16.71 7.50
C GLY A 190 0.65 15.22 7.28
N PHE A 191 0.63 14.47 8.36
CA PHE A 191 0.30 13.04 8.32
C PHE A 191 -0.44 12.60 9.59
N PHE A 192 -1.17 11.51 9.46
CA PHE A 192 -1.73 10.75 10.57
C PHE A 192 -0.78 9.62 10.93
N ARG A 193 -0.49 9.46 12.23
CA ARG A 193 0.42 8.46 12.78
C ARG A 193 -0.32 7.45 13.64
N TYR A 194 -0.19 6.15 13.35
CA TYR A 194 -0.69 5.10 14.24
C TYR A 194 0.15 3.82 14.11
N ASN A 195 0.03 2.92 15.10
CA ASN A 195 0.63 1.59 15.05
C ASN A 195 -0.39 0.60 14.52
N GLY A 196 0.01 -0.18 13.52
CA GLY A 196 -0.88 -1.10 12.83
C GLY A 196 -0.19 -2.38 12.39
N SER A 197 -0.65 -2.92 11.28
CA SER A 197 -0.20 -4.19 10.71
C SER A 197 0.09 -4.08 9.21
N LEU A 198 0.59 -5.14 8.63
CA LEU A 198 0.43 -5.39 7.20
C LEU A 198 -1.07 -5.51 6.88
N THR A 199 -1.47 -5.01 5.71
CA THR A 199 -2.86 -5.09 5.21
C THR A 199 -3.13 -6.35 4.41
N THR A 200 -2.12 -7.19 4.22
CA THR A 200 -2.21 -8.49 3.54
C THR A 200 -1.68 -9.60 4.46
N PRO A 201 -2.07 -10.87 4.25
CA PRO A 201 -1.48 -11.98 4.99
C PRO A 201 0.06 -11.93 4.96
N PRO A 202 0.70 -12.15 6.11
CA PRO A 202 0.18 -12.72 7.36
C PRO A 202 -0.39 -11.70 8.36
N CYS A 203 -0.66 -10.45 7.99
CA CYS A 203 -1.22 -9.37 8.82
C CYS A 203 -0.38 -9.08 10.09
N SER A 204 0.93 -9.23 10.00
CA SER A 204 1.86 -9.01 11.12
C SER A 204 1.73 -7.61 11.67
N GLU A 205 1.61 -7.50 12.99
CA GLU A 205 1.50 -6.23 13.71
C GLU A 205 2.89 -5.58 13.96
N GLY A 206 2.89 -4.36 14.48
CA GLY A 206 4.12 -3.59 14.74
C GLY A 206 4.56 -2.70 13.59
N VAL A 207 3.71 -2.50 12.59
CA VAL A 207 3.95 -1.58 11.49
C VAL A 207 3.66 -0.15 11.92
N ARG A 208 4.61 0.76 11.68
CA ARG A 208 4.43 2.21 11.87
C ARG A 208 3.78 2.78 10.63
N TRP A 209 2.56 3.30 10.75
CA TRP A 209 1.83 3.93 9.67
C TRP A 209 1.92 5.44 9.74
N TYR A 210 2.16 6.04 8.59
CA TYR A 210 2.15 7.48 8.32
C TYR A 210 1.23 7.72 7.11
N VAL A 211 -0.02 8.11 7.35
CA VAL A 211 -0.98 8.38 6.26
C VAL A 211 -0.99 9.86 5.97
N MET A 212 -0.58 10.26 4.78
CA MET A 212 -0.50 11.67 4.40
C MET A 212 -1.88 12.30 4.38
N GLN A 213 -2.01 13.52 4.96
CA GLN A 213 -3.30 14.18 5.12
C GLN A 213 -3.86 14.75 3.82
N GLU A 214 -2.97 15.18 2.92
CA GLU A 214 -3.35 15.78 1.65
C GLU A 214 -3.31 14.72 0.55
N PRO A 215 -4.45 14.48 -0.17
CA PRO A 215 -4.45 13.57 -1.30
C PRO A 215 -3.75 14.20 -2.52
N LEU A 216 -3.12 13.36 -3.32
CA LEU A 216 -2.73 13.71 -4.68
C LEU A 216 -3.93 13.61 -5.63
N THR A 217 -3.77 14.14 -6.85
CA THR A 217 -4.75 13.96 -7.91
C THR A 217 -4.31 12.93 -8.92
N ALA A 218 -5.30 12.28 -9.54
CA ALA A 218 -5.14 11.46 -10.72
C ALA A 218 -6.35 11.68 -11.63
N SER A 219 -6.14 11.62 -12.95
CA SER A 219 -7.24 11.77 -13.89
C SER A 219 -8.19 10.57 -13.84
N GLU A 220 -9.44 10.81 -14.18
CA GLU A 220 -10.45 9.76 -14.19
C GLU A 220 -10.05 8.54 -15.07
N PRO A 221 -9.46 8.72 -16.28
CA PRO A 221 -8.95 7.59 -17.06
C PRO A 221 -7.84 6.79 -16.34
N GLN A 222 -6.94 7.47 -15.59
CA GLN A 222 -5.92 6.78 -14.79
C GLN A 222 -6.53 5.96 -13.67
N LEU A 223 -7.49 6.53 -12.94
CA LEU A 223 -8.20 5.86 -11.85
C LEU A 223 -8.98 4.64 -12.35
N GLN A 224 -9.70 4.78 -13.47
CA GLN A 224 -10.43 3.67 -14.08
C GLN A 224 -9.51 2.53 -14.52
N ARG A 225 -8.36 2.86 -15.14
CA ARG A 225 -7.39 1.85 -15.56
C ARG A 225 -6.75 1.14 -14.36
N LEU A 226 -6.37 1.88 -13.32
CA LEU A 226 -5.85 1.30 -12.07
C LEU A 226 -6.90 0.44 -11.38
N ARG A 227 -8.15 0.88 -11.30
CA ARG A 227 -9.24 0.09 -10.75
C ARG A 227 -9.41 -1.24 -11.50
N ALA A 228 -9.35 -1.22 -12.84
CA ALA A 228 -9.43 -2.43 -13.65
C ALA A 228 -8.22 -3.37 -13.44
N LEU A 229 -7.03 -2.81 -13.25
CA LEU A 229 -5.81 -3.58 -12.97
C LEU A 229 -5.80 -4.18 -11.57
N LEU A 230 -6.25 -3.44 -10.56
CA LEU A 230 -6.17 -3.79 -9.14
C LEU A 230 -7.37 -4.61 -8.67
N ASN A 231 -8.53 -4.47 -9.35
CA ASN A 231 -9.75 -5.27 -9.12
C ASN A 231 -10.16 -5.34 -7.63
N GLU A 232 -10.38 -4.17 -7.02
CA GLU A 232 -10.85 -4.03 -5.64
C GLU A 232 -9.97 -4.76 -4.60
N ASN A 233 -8.68 -4.55 -4.69
CA ASN A 233 -7.66 -5.17 -3.83
C ASN A 233 -7.48 -4.45 -2.48
N ALA A 234 -8.56 -4.05 -1.84
CA ALA A 234 -8.53 -3.35 -0.56
C ALA A 234 -9.11 -4.21 0.56
N ARG A 235 -8.34 -4.38 1.64
CA ARG A 235 -8.84 -4.99 2.87
C ARG A 235 -9.88 -4.07 3.52
N PRO A 236 -10.98 -4.59 4.10
CA PRO A 236 -11.88 -3.79 4.92
C PRO A 236 -11.17 -3.11 6.09
N VAL A 237 -11.68 -1.94 6.49
CA VAL A 237 -11.18 -1.24 7.69
C VAL A 237 -11.32 -2.10 8.95
N GLN A 238 -10.33 -2.00 9.82
CA GLN A 238 -10.23 -2.78 11.06
C GLN A 238 -10.52 -1.90 12.27
N PRO A 239 -11.04 -2.47 13.35
CA PRO A 239 -11.32 -1.72 14.56
C PRO A 239 -10.06 -1.04 15.11
N LEU A 240 -10.17 0.23 15.52
CA LEU A 240 -9.07 0.96 16.14
C LEU A 240 -8.70 0.37 17.50
N ASN A 241 -9.67 -0.23 18.22
CA ASN A 241 -9.52 -0.77 19.57
C ASN A 241 -8.96 0.30 20.53
N ALA A 242 -7.93 -0.04 21.33
CA ALA A 242 -7.31 0.87 22.28
C ALA A 242 -6.28 1.84 21.67
N ARG A 243 -6.05 1.78 20.36
CA ARG A 243 -5.08 2.64 19.68
C ARG A 243 -5.58 4.08 19.59
N ARG A 244 -4.63 4.98 19.38
CA ARG A 244 -4.90 6.38 19.05
C ARG A 244 -4.26 6.69 17.71
N VAL A 245 -4.91 7.57 16.96
CA VAL A 245 -4.34 8.23 15.77
C VAL A 245 -3.83 9.59 16.22
N LEU A 246 -2.62 9.93 15.84
CA LEU A 246 -1.92 11.18 16.15
C LEU A 246 -1.80 12.04 14.91
N GLU A 247 -1.79 13.37 15.06
CA GLU A 247 -1.43 14.36 14.03
C GLU A 247 -0.59 15.49 14.61
#